data_dbbe370143d62b7b94f18b50078289c4
#
_entry.id   dbbe370143d62b7b94f18b50078289c4
#
_cell.length_a   1.000
_cell.length_b   1.000
_cell.length_c   1.000
_cell.angle_alpha   90.00
_cell.angle_beta   90.00
_cell.angle_gamma   90.00
#
_symmetry.space_group_name_H-M   'P 1'
#
loop_
_entity.id
_entity.type
_entity.pdbx_description
1 polymer ?
#
loop_
_entity_poly.entity_id
_entity_poly.type
_entity_poly.pdbx_seq_one_letter_code
_entity_poly.pdbx_strand_id
1 'polypeptide(L)'
;MVQTGVSKERFQYIDQFRGLIIILMLVYHSSYYFDAIWKHQDPLDPLFDSWGEVIMRYVGYLCAPGFLMMNGAMVWWSFRKRLTRGDSAWSARWHMIQRGLFLVLFQMTWVNSSWGGFRTFDPWHLGIIACIGISMILITFIVQFHWAVRLAIALAILLIHPFLLKITYYPENTLSNVLMQTFVDAGEFNKYPVIPWFASGILGSVMATAWIQIWKTDRQRVTMGIIIGIVALVIAVGIRLGRGFGNIFPFSGTGSYSFFFDQKYPPSLFMSLWFFALVVLGV
;
A
#
# COMPACT_ATOMS: atom_id res chain seq x y z
N MET A 1 -26.79 -17.94 31.85
CA MET A 1 -25.58 -17.19 31.51
C MET A 1 -24.86 -17.97 30.40
N VAL A 2 -25.06 -17.58 29.15
CA VAL A 2 -24.33 -18.19 28.02
C VAL A 2 -23.04 -17.39 27.89
N GLN A 3 -21.92 -18.00 28.25
CA GLN A 3 -20.59 -17.47 27.94
C GLN A 3 -20.44 -17.51 26.41
N THR A 4 -20.66 -16.39 25.76
CA THR A 4 -20.23 -16.17 24.39
C THR A 4 -18.71 -16.02 24.41
N GLY A 5 -18.04 -17.17 24.38
CA GLY A 5 -16.60 -17.24 24.15
C GLY A 5 -16.29 -16.67 22.79
N VAL A 6 -15.98 -15.37 22.72
CA VAL A 6 -15.26 -14.80 21.58
C VAL A 6 -13.89 -15.47 21.63
N SER A 7 -13.76 -16.59 20.91
CA SER A 7 -12.49 -17.26 20.74
C SER A 7 -11.50 -16.20 20.25
N LYS A 8 -10.30 -16.21 20.83
CA LYS A 8 -9.14 -15.48 20.31
C LYS A 8 -8.70 -16.17 19.01
N GLU A 9 -9.55 -16.15 17.96
CA GLU A 9 -9.12 -16.61 16.65
C GLU A 9 -8.00 -15.69 16.19
N ARG A 10 -6.80 -16.16 16.40
CA ARG A 10 -5.57 -15.54 15.91
C ARG A 10 -5.35 -16.12 14.52
N PHE A 11 -5.45 -15.30 13.51
CA PHE A 11 -5.19 -15.72 12.13
C PHE A 11 -3.67 -15.82 11.91
N GLN A 12 -3.12 -17.00 12.16
CA GLN A 12 -1.68 -17.25 12.11
C GLN A 12 -1.06 -16.88 10.76
N TYR A 13 -1.76 -17.11 9.65
CA TYR A 13 -1.28 -16.76 8.32
C TYR A 13 -1.12 -15.23 8.12
N ILE A 14 -1.98 -14.41 8.71
CA ILE A 14 -1.81 -12.94 8.68
C ILE A 14 -0.56 -12.53 9.46
N ASP A 15 -0.33 -13.12 10.62
CA ASP A 15 0.88 -12.87 11.42
C ASP A 15 2.14 -13.36 10.69
N GLN A 16 2.08 -14.51 10.01
CA GLN A 16 3.17 -15.06 9.20
C GLN A 16 3.48 -14.16 8.00
N PHE A 17 2.47 -13.76 7.24
CA PHE A 17 2.63 -12.83 6.12
C PHE A 17 3.23 -11.51 6.58
N ARG A 18 2.76 -10.96 7.70
CA ARG A 18 3.31 -9.74 8.30
C ARG A 18 4.79 -9.91 8.67
N GLY A 19 5.16 -11.04 9.27
CA GLY A 19 6.55 -11.39 9.57
C GLY A 19 7.41 -11.45 8.30
N LEU A 20 6.91 -12.11 7.26
CA LEU A 20 7.59 -12.19 5.97
C LEU A 20 7.83 -10.79 5.38
N ILE A 21 6.80 -9.94 5.31
CA ILE A 21 6.93 -8.58 4.78
C ILE A 21 7.93 -7.74 5.57
N ILE A 22 8.00 -7.90 6.90
CA ILE A 22 9.00 -7.22 7.74
C ILE A 22 10.42 -7.68 7.39
N ILE A 23 10.64 -8.99 7.23
CA ILE A 23 11.96 -9.54 6.84
C ILE A 23 12.36 -9.01 5.46
N LEU A 24 11.46 -9.08 4.47
CA LEU A 24 11.71 -8.58 3.12
C LEU A 24 12.02 -7.07 3.12
N MET A 25 11.31 -6.30 3.96
CA MET A 25 11.56 -4.88 4.12
C MET A 25 12.97 -4.63 4.71
N LEU A 26 13.39 -5.37 5.72
CA LEU A 26 14.72 -5.24 6.31
C LEU A 26 15.81 -5.52 5.29
N VAL A 27 15.69 -6.61 4.53
CA VAL A 27 16.63 -6.97 3.47
C VAL A 27 16.67 -5.88 2.39
N TYR A 28 15.50 -5.42 1.94
CA TYR A 28 15.41 -4.38 0.92
C TYR A 28 16.02 -3.03 1.37
N HIS A 29 15.78 -2.61 2.62
CA HIS A 29 16.37 -1.36 3.13
C HIS A 29 17.87 -1.50 3.41
N SER A 30 18.33 -2.69 3.82
CA SER A 30 19.75 -2.94 4.00
C SER A 30 20.50 -2.83 2.67
N SER A 31 19.92 -3.31 1.56
CA SER A 31 20.53 -3.22 0.23
C SER A 31 20.81 -1.76 -0.19
N TYR A 32 20.01 -0.80 0.28
CA TYR A 32 20.25 0.63 0.03
C TYR A 32 21.65 1.09 0.47
N TYR A 33 22.22 0.50 1.50
CA TYR A 33 23.53 0.87 2.04
C TYR A 33 24.68 0.10 1.41
N PHE A 34 24.44 -1.09 0.87
CA PHE A 34 25.47 -2.00 0.36
C PHE A 34 25.51 -2.11 -1.15
N ASP A 35 24.43 -1.76 -1.83
CA ASP A 35 24.29 -1.86 -3.28
C ASP A 35 24.56 -0.49 -3.93
N ALA A 36 25.65 -0.39 -4.71
CA ALA A 36 26.03 0.83 -5.41
C ALA A 36 25.01 1.22 -6.50
N ILE A 37 24.38 0.23 -7.14
CA ILE A 37 23.43 0.41 -8.24
C ILE A 37 22.08 0.91 -7.72
N TRP A 38 21.73 0.58 -6.49
CA TRP A 38 20.43 0.90 -5.91
C TRP A 38 20.03 2.39 -5.99
N LYS A 39 21.02 3.29 -5.89
CA LYS A 39 20.82 4.75 -5.91
C LYS A 39 20.70 5.34 -7.31
N HIS A 40 21.14 4.62 -8.34
CA HIS A 40 21.31 5.13 -9.70
C HIS A 40 20.34 4.50 -10.71
N GLN A 41 19.33 3.76 -10.25
CA GLN A 41 18.41 3.10 -11.17
C GLN A 41 17.44 4.08 -11.82
N ASP A 42 17.54 4.16 -13.14
CA ASP A 42 16.50 4.70 -14.00
C ASP A 42 15.47 3.59 -14.27
N PRO A 43 14.17 3.80 -13.93
CA PRO A 43 13.13 2.84 -14.29
C PRO A 43 12.97 2.61 -15.79
N LEU A 44 13.40 3.58 -16.62
CA LEU A 44 13.33 3.48 -18.08
C LEU A 44 14.48 2.64 -18.64
N ASP A 45 15.62 2.62 -17.97
CA ASP A 45 16.79 1.80 -18.31
C ASP A 45 17.35 1.19 -17.03
N PRO A 46 16.69 0.19 -16.47
CA PRO A 46 17.15 -0.46 -15.26
C PRO A 46 18.43 -1.21 -15.55
N LEU A 47 19.55 -0.66 -15.07
CA LEU A 47 20.86 -1.29 -15.06
C LEU A 47 20.87 -2.41 -14.02
N PHE A 48 20.28 -3.55 -14.37
CA PHE A 48 20.38 -4.74 -13.54
C PHE A 48 21.47 -5.64 -14.09
N ASP A 49 22.48 -5.93 -13.29
CA ASP A 49 23.55 -6.84 -13.67
C ASP A 49 23.09 -8.30 -13.65
N SER A 50 22.00 -8.60 -12.96
CA SER A 50 21.52 -9.97 -12.82
C SER A 50 20.01 -10.05 -12.52
N TRP A 51 19.41 -11.19 -12.83
CA TRP A 51 18.05 -11.52 -12.40
C TRP A 51 17.92 -11.55 -10.87
N GLY A 52 19.00 -11.82 -10.14
CA GLY A 52 19.01 -11.77 -8.68
C GLY A 52 18.67 -10.37 -8.15
N GLU A 53 19.26 -9.34 -8.73
CA GLU A 53 18.97 -7.93 -8.38
C GLU A 53 17.54 -7.54 -8.74
N VAL A 54 17.07 -7.96 -9.93
CA VAL A 54 15.69 -7.75 -10.36
C VAL A 54 14.74 -8.33 -9.32
N ILE A 55 14.95 -9.58 -8.90
CA ILE A 55 14.10 -10.27 -7.92
C ILE A 55 14.14 -9.53 -6.57
N MET A 56 15.33 -9.18 -6.09
CA MET A 56 15.49 -8.48 -4.81
C MET A 56 14.75 -7.14 -4.80
N ARG A 57 14.88 -6.37 -5.87
CA ARG A 57 14.19 -5.09 -6.02
C ARG A 57 12.68 -5.29 -6.11
N TYR A 58 12.26 -6.25 -6.91
CA TYR A 58 10.86 -6.58 -7.13
C TYR A 58 10.16 -7.04 -5.86
N VAL A 59 10.81 -7.91 -5.11
CA VAL A 59 10.31 -8.39 -3.81
C VAL A 59 10.16 -7.22 -2.82
N GLY A 60 11.12 -6.29 -2.79
CA GLY A 60 11.02 -5.08 -1.98
C GLY A 60 9.83 -4.18 -2.33
N TYR A 61 9.39 -4.22 -3.58
CA TYR A 61 8.21 -3.46 -4.01
C TYR A 61 6.91 -4.00 -3.40
N LEU A 62 6.87 -5.27 -3.00
CA LEU A 62 5.73 -5.89 -2.32
C LEU A 62 5.45 -5.28 -0.93
N CYS A 63 6.47 -4.74 -0.28
CA CYS A 63 6.36 -4.29 1.11
C CYS A 63 5.33 -3.17 1.30
N ALA A 64 5.37 -2.13 0.46
CA ALA A 64 4.49 -0.98 0.62
C ALA A 64 2.99 -1.34 0.47
N PRO A 65 2.53 -1.98 -0.63
CA PRO A 65 1.14 -2.41 -0.74
C PRO A 65 0.76 -3.44 0.33
N GLY A 66 1.66 -4.36 0.69
CA GLY A 66 1.45 -5.32 1.76
C GLY A 66 1.17 -4.65 3.10
N PHE A 67 1.99 -3.68 3.52
CA PHE A 67 1.75 -2.93 4.76
C PHE A 67 0.46 -2.11 4.72
N LEU A 68 0.16 -1.45 3.61
CA LEU A 68 -1.07 -0.65 3.49
C LEU A 68 -2.33 -1.53 3.51
N MET A 69 -2.32 -2.67 2.81
CA MET A 69 -3.44 -3.62 2.87
C MET A 69 -3.60 -4.19 4.28
N MET A 70 -2.53 -4.60 4.94
CA MET A 70 -2.59 -5.05 6.34
C MET A 70 -3.09 -3.94 7.28
N ASN A 71 -2.64 -2.70 7.08
CA ASN A 71 -3.14 -1.55 7.85
C ASN A 71 -4.66 -1.42 7.72
N GLY A 72 -5.17 -1.43 6.49
CA GLY A 72 -6.61 -1.36 6.24
C GLY A 72 -7.40 -2.51 6.86
N ALA A 73 -6.88 -3.73 6.77
CA ALA A 73 -7.45 -4.91 7.40
C ALA A 73 -7.50 -4.76 8.94
N MET A 74 -6.42 -4.29 9.55
CA MET A 74 -6.32 -4.12 11.00
C MET A 74 -7.16 -2.96 11.51
N VAL A 75 -7.31 -1.87 10.74
CA VAL A 75 -8.22 -0.77 11.08
C VAL A 75 -9.67 -1.28 11.13
N TRP A 76 -10.10 -2.01 10.09
CA TRP A 76 -11.43 -2.61 10.05
C TRP A 76 -11.67 -3.57 11.22
N TRP A 77 -10.73 -4.48 11.47
CA TRP A 77 -10.80 -5.44 12.56
C TRP A 77 -10.88 -4.77 13.93
N SER A 78 -9.95 -3.84 14.19
CA SER A 78 -9.87 -3.13 15.46
C SER A 78 -11.12 -2.29 15.72
N PHE A 79 -11.62 -1.59 14.69
CA PHE A 79 -12.84 -0.80 14.77
C PHE A 79 -14.02 -1.68 15.17
N ARG A 80 -14.25 -2.81 14.50
CA ARG A 80 -15.31 -3.74 14.83
C ARG A 80 -15.18 -4.33 16.23
N LYS A 81 -13.98 -4.75 16.60
CA LYS A 81 -13.71 -5.32 17.92
C LYS A 81 -14.04 -4.33 19.05
N ARG A 82 -13.81 -3.04 18.82
CA ARG A 82 -14.18 -2.00 19.79
C ARG A 82 -15.69 -1.84 19.91
N LEU A 83 -16.40 -1.80 18.78
CA LEU A 83 -17.86 -1.76 18.78
C LEU A 83 -18.49 -2.96 19.50
N THR A 84 -17.97 -4.17 19.30
CA THR A 84 -18.46 -5.37 20.01
C THR A 84 -18.17 -5.37 21.52
N ARG A 85 -17.22 -4.54 21.97
CA ARG A 85 -16.95 -4.32 23.39
C ARG A 85 -17.78 -3.21 24.03
N GLY A 86 -18.65 -2.56 23.24
CA GLY A 86 -19.50 -1.48 23.72
C GLY A 86 -18.93 -0.07 23.52
N ASP A 87 -17.76 0.08 22.90
CA ASP A 87 -17.23 1.40 22.56
C ASP A 87 -18.15 2.11 21.57
N SER A 88 -18.32 3.43 21.71
CA SER A 88 -18.99 4.23 20.70
C SER A 88 -18.19 4.27 19.40
N ALA A 89 -18.88 4.48 18.27
CA ALA A 89 -18.21 4.62 16.98
C ALA A 89 -17.19 5.76 16.97
N TRP A 90 -17.45 6.85 17.68
CA TRP A 90 -16.54 7.97 17.81
C TRP A 90 -15.29 7.60 18.64
N SER A 91 -15.47 6.92 19.76
CA SER A 91 -14.34 6.42 20.57
C SER A 91 -13.43 5.49 19.75
N ALA A 92 -14.03 4.57 18.98
CA ALA A 92 -13.28 3.69 18.10
C ALA A 92 -12.51 4.44 17.02
N ARG A 93 -13.12 5.47 16.38
CA ARG A 93 -12.43 6.34 15.41
C ARG A 93 -11.30 7.12 16.05
N TRP A 94 -11.56 7.76 17.17
CA TRP A 94 -10.57 8.59 17.86
C TRP A 94 -9.30 7.80 18.20
N HIS A 95 -9.45 6.57 18.65
CA HIS A 95 -8.31 5.69 18.89
C HIS A 95 -7.47 5.43 17.62
N MET A 96 -8.11 5.24 16.46
CA MET A 96 -7.37 5.05 15.19
C MET A 96 -6.73 6.37 14.73
N ILE A 97 -7.43 7.50 14.90
CA ILE A 97 -6.91 8.83 14.57
C ILE A 97 -5.63 9.11 15.38
N GLN A 98 -5.65 8.87 16.69
CA GLN A 98 -4.46 9.05 17.54
C GLN A 98 -3.27 8.22 17.06
N ARG A 99 -3.50 6.96 16.69
CA ARG A 99 -2.46 6.07 16.17
C ARG A 99 -1.95 6.54 14.80
N GLY A 100 -2.85 6.99 13.93
CA GLY A 100 -2.47 7.55 12.63
C GLY A 100 -1.64 8.82 12.77
N LEU A 101 -2.05 9.75 13.64
CA LEU A 101 -1.28 10.95 13.95
C LEU A 101 0.10 10.61 14.55
N PHE A 102 0.17 9.63 15.44
CA PHE A 102 1.45 9.16 15.97
C PHE A 102 2.39 8.69 14.85
N LEU A 103 1.88 7.91 13.89
CA LEU A 103 2.71 7.45 12.75
C LEU A 103 3.19 8.62 11.89
N VAL A 104 2.35 9.61 11.63
CA VAL A 104 2.74 10.81 10.89
C VAL A 104 3.85 11.57 11.62
N LEU A 105 3.67 11.84 12.92
CA LEU A 105 4.68 12.51 13.74
C LEU A 105 5.98 11.69 13.84
N PHE A 106 5.87 10.37 13.97
CA PHE A 106 7.03 9.49 14.00
C PHE A 106 7.83 9.51 12.70
N GLN A 107 7.13 9.55 11.55
CA GLN A 107 7.79 9.75 10.25
C GLN A 107 8.52 11.08 10.20
N MET A 108 7.83 12.18 10.52
CA MET A 108 8.37 13.54 10.41
C MET A 108 9.55 13.79 11.36
N THR A 109 9.62 13.09 12.47
CA THR A 109 10.68 13.27 13.47
C THR A 109 11.75 12.18 13.35
N TRP A 110 11.44 10.99 13.82
CA TRP A 110 12.42 9.92 13.99
C TRP A 110 12.90 9.33 12.67
N VAL A 111 11.95 8.98 11.79
CA VAL A 111 12.30 8.27 10.55
C VAL A 111 13.10 9.18 9.61
N ASN A 112 12.67 10.42 9.42
CA ASN A 112 13.39 11.37 8.60
C ASN A 112 14.81 11.63 9.13
N SER A 113 14.95 11.80 10.45
CA SER A 113 16.28 11.97 11.08
C SER A 113 17.16 10.74 10.89
N SER A 114 16.59 9.52 10.93
CA SER A 114 17.37 8.28 10.76
C SER A 114 17.94 8.15 9.35
N TRP A 115 17.22 8.57 8.31
CA TRP A 115 17.73 8.59 6.94
C TRP A 115 18.92 9.55 6.76
N GLY A 116 18.94 10.65 7.48
CA GLY A 116 20.06 11.60 7.57
C GLY A 116 21.18 11.17 8.53
N GLY A 117 21.12 9.96 9.10
CA GLY A 117 22.07 9.47 10.11
C GLY A 117 22.05 10.30 11.41
N PHE A 118 20.90 10.90 11.72
CA PHE A 118 20.68 11.83 12.84
C PHE A 118 21.58 13.09 12.81
N ARG A 119 22.14 13.42 11.64
CA ARG A 119 22.95 14.63 11.44
C ARG A 119 22.14 15.82 10.99
N THR A 120 21.03 15.57 10.31
CA THR A 120 20.10 16.58 9.80
C THR A 120 18.69 16.29 10.27
N PHE A 121 17.93 17.35 10.55
CA PHE A 121 16.52 17.25 10.88
C PHE A 121 15.72 17.88 9.75
N ASP A 122 15.07 17.03 8.95
CA ASP A 122 14.14 17.46 7.90
C ASP A 122 12.75 16.88 8.18
N PRO A 123 11.89 17.61 8.89
CA PRO A 123 10.56 17.15 9.24
C PRO A 123 9.58 17.16 8.05
N TRP A 124 9.93 17.81 6.95
CA TRP A 124 8.99 18.11 5.88
C TRP A 124 8.85 16.97 4.84
N HIS A 125 9.62 15.91 4.96
CA HIS A 125 9.48 14.77 4.07
C HIS A 125 8.42 13.78 4.58
N LEU A 126 7.35 13.58 3.78
CA LEU A 126 6.35 12.55 4.04
C LEU A 126 6.75 11.24 3.34
N GLY A 127 6.93 10.19 4.13
CA GLY A 127 7.28 8.85 3.63
C GLY A 127 6.14 7.84 3.80
N ILE A 128 6.48 6.56 3.62
CA ILE A 128 5.49 5.48 3.68
C ILE A 128 4.77 5.39 5.04
N ILE A 129 5.45 5.66 6.16
CA ILE A 129 4.85 5.57 7.49
C ILE A 129 3.81 6.68 7.69
N ALA A 130 4.09 7.91 7.18
CA ALA A 130 3.10 8.98 7.17
C ALA A 130 1.90 8.62 6.28
N CYS A 131 2.13 8.06 5.10
CA CYS A 131 1.07 7.59 4.22
C CYS A 131 0.19 6.51 4.89
N ILE A 132 0.79 5.55 5.61
CA ILE A 132 0.06 4.55 6.41
C ILE A 132 -0.77 5.24 7.49
N GLY A 133 -0.19 6.22 8.21
CA GLY A 133 -0.89 6.98 9.25
C GLY A 133 -2.09 7.76 8.72
N ILE A 134 -1.91 8.50 7.64
CA ILE A 134 -3.00 9.26 6.98
C ILE A 134 -4.05 8.30 6.45
N SER A 135 -3.66 7.21 5.77
CA SER A 135 -4.59 6.19 5.29
C SER A 135 -5.39 5.55 6.44
N MET A 136 -4.76 5.29 7.59
CA MET A 136 -5.43 4.81 8.80
C MET A 136 -6.53 5.77 9.24
N ILE A 137 -6.24 7.06 9.31
CA ILE A 137 -7.21 8.11 9.68
C ILE A 137 -8.38 8.11 8.69
N LEU A 138 -8.10 8.15 7.40
CA LEU A 138 -9.14 8.22 6.36
C LEU A 138 -10.01 6.97 6.33
N ILE A 139 -9.44 5.77 6.49
CA ILE A 139 -10.21 4.52 6.52
C ILE A 139 -11.21 4.51 7.67
N THR A 140 -10.92 5.13 8.81
CA THR A 140 -11.85 5.12 9.96
C THR A 140 -13.20 5.76 9.65
N PHE A 141 -13.27 6.66 8.68
CA PHE A 141 -14.50 7.34 8.30
C PHE A 141 -15.36 6.52 7.33
N ILE A 142 -14.74 5.63 6.55
CA ILE A 142 -15.41 4.80 5.55
C ILE A 142 -15.58 3.34 5.99
N VAL A 143 -14.92 2.94 7.07
CA VAL A 143 -14.88 1.53 7.53
C VAL A 143 -16.25 0.96 7.88
N GLN A 144 -17.23 1.80 8.21
CA GLN A 144 -18.61 1.41 8.50
C GLN A 144 -19.46 1.19 7.25
N PHE A 145 -19.00 1.67 6.10
CA PHE A 145 -19.74 1.46 4.85
C PHE A 145 -19.74 -0.03 4.49
N HIS A 146 -20.75 -0.44 3.76
CA HIS A 146 -20.82 -1.79 3.23
C HIS A 146 -19.55 -2.08 2.39
N TRP A 147 -19.08 -3.33 2.42
CA TRP A 147 -17.86 -3.72 1.74
C TRP A 147 -17.84 -3.37 0.24
N ALA A 148 -19.01 -3.50 -0.44
CA ALA A 148 -19.11 -3.15 -1.87
C ALA A 148 -18.92 -1.65 -2.12
N VAL A 149 -19.38 -0.77 -1.22
CA VAL A 149 -19.16 0.68 -1.31
C VAL A 149 -17.67 0.98 -1.15
N ARG A 150 -17.01 0.36 -0.18
CA ARG A 150 -15.56 0.51 0.01
C ARG A 150 -14.78 0.00 -1.19
N LEU A 151 -15.17 -1.13 -1.76
CA LEU A 151 -14.59 -1.64 -3.00
C LEU A 151 -14.77 -0.66 -4.15
N ALA A 152 -15.97 -0.13 -4.34
CA ALA A 152 -16.25 0.86 -5.38
C ALA A 152 -15.40 2.13 -5.21
N ILE A 153 -15.22 2.62 -3.97
CA ILE A 153 -14.33 3.76 -3.67
C ILE A 153 -12.88 3.43 -4.05
N ALA A 154 -12.37 2.25 -3.67
CA ALA A 154 -11.00 1.86 -3.99
C ALA A 154 -10.77 1.76 -5.51
N LEU A 155 -11.70 1.13 -6.23
CA LEU A 155 -11.62 1.01 -7.68
C LEU A 155 -11.74 2.38 -8.36
N ALA A 156 -12.64 3.24 -7.89
CA ALA A 156 -12.76 4.60 -8.41
C ALA A 156 -11.46 5.40 -8.24
N ILE A 157 -10.82 5.31 -7.08
CA ILE A 157 -9.52 5.95 -6.82
C ILE A 157 -8.47 5.44 -7.80
N LEU A 158 -8.33 4.12 -7.97
CA LEU A 158 -7.34 3.52 -8.87
C LEU A 158 -7.58 3.90 -10.33
N LEU A 159 -8.85 3.98 -10.77
CA LEU A 159 -9.19 4.34 -12.15
C LEU A 159 -9.07 5.84 -12.44
N ILE A 160 -9.33 6.69 -11.44
CA ILE A 160 -9.25 8.15 -11.59
C ILE A 160 -7.80 8.63 -11.48
N HIS A 161 -6.96 7.99 -10.68
CA HIS A 161 -5.59 8.44 -10.41
C HIS A 161 -4.76 8.70 -11.68
N PRO A 162 -4.76 7.85 -12.74
CA PRO A 162 -4.03 8.14 -13.98
C PRO A 162 -4.47 9.43 -14.67
N PHE A 163 -5.70 9.89 -14.46
CA PHE A 163 -6.17 11.17 -14.98
C PHE A 163 -5.72 12.34 -14.10
N LEU A 164 -5.66 12.14 -12.79
CA LEU A 164 -5.16 13.16 -11.85
C LEU A 164 -3.69 13.47 -12.11
N LEU A 165 -2.88 12.49 -12.50
CA LEU A 165 -1.47 12.69 -12.87
C LEU A 165 -1.28 13.58 -14.11
N LYS A 166 -2.33 13.83 -14.90
CA LYS A 166 -2.28 14.76 -16.04
C LYS A 166 -2.52 16.21 -15.65
N ILE A 167 -2.87 16.47 -14.39
CA ILE A 167 -3.08 17.83 -13.91
C ILE A 167 -1.72 18.51 -13.80
N THR A 168 -1.53 19.53 -14.62
CA THR A 168 -0.33 20.36 -14.55
C THR A 168 -0.34 21.19 -13.28
N TYR A 169 0.73 21.17 -12.53
CA TYR A 169 0.93 22.01 -11.36
C TYR A 169 2.30 22.71 -11.45
N TYR A 170 2.41 23.82 -10.77
CA TYR A 170 3.63 24.64 -10.81
C TYR A 170 4.48 24.35 -9.57
N PRO A 171 5.66 23.71 -9.73
CA PRO A 171 6.54 23.34 -8.60
C PRO A 171 6.97 24.56 -7.75
N GLU A 172 7.09 25.74 -8.36
CA GLU A 172 7.43 26.99 -7.70
C GLU A 172 6.31 27.53 -6.78
N ASN A 173 5.06 27.09 -7.00
CA ASN A 173 3.97 27.39 -6.08
C ASN A 173 3.96 26.36 -4.95
N THR A 174 4.52 26.75 -3.80
CA THR A 174 4.70 25.88 -2.63
C THR A 174 3.41 25.15 -2.21
N LEU A 175 2.27 25.84 -2.17
CA LEU A 175 1.01 25.22 -1.78
C LEU A 175 0.55 24.17 -2.79
N SER A 176 0.58 24.51 -4.08
CA SER A 176 0.22 23.60 -5.16
C SER A 176 1.12 22.36 -5.15
N ASN A 177 2.43 22.57 -5.01
CA ASN A 177 3.42 21.51 -4.96
C ASN A 177 3.20 20.56 -3.77
N VAL A 178 3.04 21.12 -2.56
CA VAL A 178 2.78 20.33 -1.34
C VAL A 178 1.48 19.54 -1.46
N LEU A 179 0.40 20.13 -1.96
CA LEU A 179 -0.88 19.43 -2.12
C LEU A 179 -0.78 18.32 -3.17
N MET A 180 -0.20 18.59 -4.32
CA MET A 180 -0.04 17.58 -5.38
C MET A 180 0.84 16.43 -4.92
N GLN A 181 1.98 16.70 -4.30
CA GLN A 181 2.87 15.64 -3.80
C GLN A 181 2.29 14.90 -2.59
N THR A 182 1.49 15.54 -1.77
CA THR A 182 0.84 14.83 -0.65
C THR A 182 -0.23 13.87 -1.14
N PHE A 183 -1.01 14.24 -2.16
CA PHE A 183 -2.21 13.48 -2.49
C PHE A 183 -2.13 12.73 -3.81
N VAL A 184 -1.48 13.24 -4.83
CA VAL A 184 -1.62 12.74 -6.22
C VAL A 184 -0.32 12.21 -6.81
N ASP A 185 0.72 13.03 -6.80
CA ASP A 185 1.99 12.76 -7.47
C ASP A 185 3.14 12.58 -6.47
N ALA A 186 4.25 12.03 -6.91
CA ALA A 186 5.42 11.88 -6.06
C ALA A 186 6.49 12.93 -6.41
N GLY A 187 7.23 13.37 -5.40
CA GLY A 187 8.32 14.32 -5.57
C GLY A 187 9.25 14.34 -4.36
N GLU A 188 10.00 15.42 -4.23
CA GLU A 188 10.97 15.57 -3.13
C GLU A 188 10.30 15.64 -1.76
N PHE A 189 9.15 16.34 -1.67
CA PHE A 189 8.39 16.46 -0.43
C PHE A 189 7.75 15.14 0.01
N ASN A 190 7.22 14.35 -0.92
CA ASN A 190 6.57 13.08 -0.63
C ASN A 190 6.72 12.10 -1.78
N LYS A 191 7.24 10.91 -1.50
CA LYS A 191 7.31 9.81 -2.47
C LYS A 191 6.07 8.88 -2.43
N TYR A 192 5.21 9.01 -1.42
CA TYR A 192 4.05 8.16 -1.21
C TYR A 192 2.76 8.97 -1.16
N PRO A 193 2.29 9.51 -2.31
CA PRO A 193 1.05 10.28 -2.36
C PRO A 193 -0.13 9.45 -1.86
N VAL A 194 -0.99 10.09 -1.08
CA VAL A 194 -2.01 9.38 -0.30
C VAL A 194 -3.05 8.70 -1.20
N ILE A 195 -3.52 9.36 -2.25
CA ILE A 195 -4.67 8.88 -3.05
C ILE A 195 -4.46 7.47 -3.60
N PRO A 196 -3.40 7.15 -4.38
CA PRO A 196 -3.26 5.80 -4.93
C PRO A 196 -2.98 4.75 -3.83
N TRP A 197 -2.20 5.09 -2.83
CA TRP A 197 -1.86 4.19 -1.74
C TRP A 197 -3.01 3.94 -0.76
N PHE A 198 -3.88 4.92 -0.57
CA PHE A 198 -5.09 4.77 0.24
C PHE A 198 -6.04 3.70 -0.33
N ALA A 199 -6.12 3.57 -1.66
CA ALA A 199 -6.88 2.51 -2.28
C ALA A 199 -6.42 1.12 -1.84
N SER A 200 -5.10 0.88 -1.72
CA SER A 200 -4.56 -0.38 -1.20
C SER A 200 -5.02 -0.65 0.24
N GLY A 201 -5.05 0.38 1.09
CA GLY A 201 -5.61 0.28 2.45
C GLY A 201 -7.09 -0.07 2.46
N ILE A 202 -7.88 0.56 1.60
CA ILE A 202 -9.32 0.25 1.48
C ILE A 202 -9.51 -1.20 1.02
N LEU A 203 -8.78 -1.66 0.00
CA LEU A 203 -8.82 -3.04 -0.48
C LEU A 203 -8.49 -4.03 0.63
N GLY A 204 -7.49 -3.74 1.46
CA GLY A 204 -7.18 -4.54 2.65
C GLY A 204 -8.35 -4.64 3.63
N SER A 205 -9.09 -3.54 3.86
CA SER A 205 -10.29 -3.54 4.69
C SER A 205 -11.45 -4.35 4.09
N VAL A 206 -11.56 -4.39 2.76
CA VAL A 206 -12.54 -5.20 2.02
C VAL A 206 -12.17 -6.68 2.13
N MET A 207 -10.90 -7.02 1.89
CA MET A 207 -10.40 -8.38 2.02
C MET A 207 -10.61 -8.94 3.44
N ALA A 208 -10.33 -8.15 4.48
CA ALA A 208 -10.60 -8.55 5.86
C ALA A 208 -12.08 -8.82 6.12
N THR A 209 -12.97 -8.01 5.53
CA THR A 209 -14.42 -8.26 5.62
C THR A 209 -14.80 -9.58 4.94
N ALA A 210 -14.29 -9.81 3.73
CA ALA A 210 -14.55 -11.03 2.98
C ALA A 210 -14.05 -12.26 3.75
N TRP A 211 -12.83 -12.19 4.25
CA TRP A 211 -12.17 -13.26 4.99
C TRP A 211 -12.86 -13.65 6.28
N ILE A 212 -13.36 -12.66 7.03
CA ILE A 212 -13.91 -12.89 8.37
C ILE A 212 -15.44 -13.06 8.33
N GLN A 213 -16.13 -12.36 7.42
CA GLN A 213 -17.59 -12.35 7.41
C GLN A 213 -18.23 -13.13 6.27
N ILE A 214 -17.60 -13.17 5.10
CA ILE A 214 -18.19 -13.75 3.90
C ILE A 214 -17.71 -15.20 3.71
N TRP A 215 -16.40 -15.41 3.74
CA TRP A 215 -15.80 -16.75 3.53
C TRP A 215 -15.68 -17.49 4.87
N LYS A 216 -16.52 -18.50 5.04
CA LYS A 216 -16.67 -19.20 6.33
C LYS A 216 -15.67 -20.31 6.54
N THR A 217 -15.12 -20.88 5.46
CA THR A 217 -14.19 -22.00 5.53
C THR A 217 -12.83 -21.61 4.96
N ASP A 218 -11.76 -22.27 5.42
CA ASP A 218 -10.41 -22.02 4.90
C ASP A 218 -10.31 -22.34 3.41
N ARG A 219 -11.03 -23.39 2.95
CA ARG A 219 -11.11 -23.71 1.52
C ARG A 219 -11.70 -22.53 0.72
N GLN A 220 -12.77 -21.88 1.21
CA GLN A 220 -13.33 -20.69 0.54
C GLN A 220 -12.33 -19.53 0.54
N ARG A 221 -11.64 -19.29 1.65
CA ARG A 221 -10.65 -18.23 1.79
C ARG A 221 -9.52 -18.40 0.78
N VAL A 222 -8.92 -19.57 0.75
CA VAL A 222 -7.83 -19.89 -0.19
C VAL A 222 -8.32 -19.86 -1.65
N THR A 223 -9.43 -20.51 -1.96
CA THR A 223 -9.94 -20.57 -3.34
C THR A 223 -10.29 -19.17 -3.86
N MET A 224 -11.00 -18.35 -3.07
CA MET A 224 -11.38 -17.01 -3.48
C MET A 224 -10.18 -16.06 -3.52
N GLY A 225 -9.23 -16.21 -2.61
CA GLY A 225 -7.95 -15.50 -2.66
C GLY A 225 -7.20 -15.77 -3.96
N ILE A 226 -7.07 -17.05 -4.34
CA ILE A 226 -6.44 -17.46 -5.61
C ILE A 226 -7.19 -16.86 -6.81
N ILE A 227 -8.52 -16.98 -6.85
CA ILE A 227 -9.33 -16.44 -7.96
C ILE A 227 -9.13 -14.93 -8.07
N ILE A 228 -9.26 -14.19 -6.98
CA ILE A 228 -9.11 -12.73 -6.98
C ILE A 228 -7.69 -12.33 -7.40
N GLY A 229 -6.68 -13.01 -6.86
CA GLY A 229 -5.28 -12.75 -7.23
C GLY A 229 -5.01 -13.01 -8.70
N ILE A 230 -5.47 -14.14 -9.26
CA ILE A 230 -5.31 -14.45 -10.69
C ILE A 230 -6.06 -13.44 -11.56
N VAL A 231 -7.30 -13.11 -11.23
CA VAL A 231 -8.09 -12.12 -11.98
C VAL A 231 -7.38 -10.75 -11.97
N ALA A 232 -6.88 -10.32 -10.83
CA ALA A 232 -6.14 -9.06 -10.73
C ALA A 232 -4.83 -9.10 -11.55
N LEU A 233 -4.09 -10.23 -11.55
CA LEU A 233 -2.91 -10.40 -12.40
C LEU A 233 -3.24 -10.34 -13.89
N VAL A 234 -4.30 -11.02 -14.32
CA VAL A 234 -4.74 -11.01 -15.72
C VAL A 234 -5.10 -9.59 -16.16
N ILE A 235 -5.83 -8.84 -15.32
CA ILE A 235 -6.17 -7.45 -15.60
C ILE A 235 -4.90 -6.59 -15.64
N ALA A 236 -3.98 -6.76 -14.70
CA ALA A 236 -2.72 -6.01 -14.67
C ALA A 236 -1.89 -6.28 -15.94
N VAL A 237 -1.73 -7.54 -16.33
CA VAL A 237 -1.04 -7.91 -17.58
C VAL A 237 -1.75 -7.30 -18.80
N GLY A 238 -3.08 -7.34 -18.85
CA GLY A 238 -3.84 -6.70 -19.92
C GLY A 238 -3.59 -5.20 -20.02
N ILE A 239 -3.57 -4.49 -18.87
CA ILE A 239 -3.23 -3.06 -18.81
C ILE A 239 -1.79 -2.85 -19.31
N ARG A 240 -0.84 -3.68 -18.86
CA ARG A 240 0.57 -3.55 -19.25
C ARG A 240 0.76 -3.71 -20.76
N LEU A 241 0.18 -4.76 -21.32
CA LEU A 241 0.22 -5.03 -22.76
C LEU A 241 -0.47 -3.94 -23.61
N GLY A 242 -1.49 -3.29 -23.05
CA GLY A 242 -2.18 -2.18 -23.69
C GLY A 242 -1.33 -0.91 -23.87
N ARG A 243 -0.17 -0.80 -23.23
CA ARG A 243 0.84 0.29 -23.36
C ARG A 243 0.32 1.72 -23.17
N GLY A 244 -0.95 1.89 -22.86
CA GLY A 244 -1.61 3.20 -22.71
C GLY A 244 -2.06 3.44 -21.28
N PHE A 245 -3.37 3.55 -21.10
CA PHE A 245 -3.99 3.84 -19.83
C PHE A 245 -3.51 2.91 -18.71
N GLY A 246 -3.12 3.50 -17.57
CA GLY A 246 -2.69 2.75 -16.39
C GLY A 246 -1.21 2.37 -16.38
N ASN A 247 -0.45 2.68 -17.44
CA ASN A 247 1.01 2.61 -17.48
C ASN A 247 1.59 4.02 -17.42
N ILE A 248 2.73 4.16 -16.77
CA ILE A 248 3.49 5.43 -16.70
C ILE A 248 4.77 5.29 -17.51
N PHE A 249 5.53 4.21 -17.31
CA PHE A 249 6.76 3.97 -18.07
C PHE A 249 6.54 2.99 -19.22
N PRO A 250 7.17 3.25 -20.39
CA PRO A 250 7.19 2.30 -21.49
C PRO A 250 7.98 1.04 -21.12
N PHE A 251 7.83 -0.02 -21.91
CA PHE A 251 8.66 -1.21 -21.83
C PHE A 251 9.10 -1.66 -23.21
N SER A 252 10.30 -2.23 -23.29
CA SER A 252 10.91 -2.63 -24.56
C SER A 252 10.35 -3.93 -25.13
N GLY A 253 9.93 -4.86 -24.26
CA GLY A 253 9.35 -6.14 -24.66
C GLY A 253 8.89 -6.96 -23.45
N THR A 254 8.02 -7.96 -23.68
CA THR A 254 7.45 -8.80 -22.62
C THR A 254 8.48 -9.65 -21.88
N GLY A 255 9.63 -9.93 -22.49
CA GLY A 255 10.76 -10.63 -21.85
C GLY A 255 11.79 -9.71 -21.22
N SER A 256 11.60 -8.40 -21.25
CA SER A 256 12.52 -7.45 -20.65
C SER A 256 12.20 -7.17 -19.20
N TYR A 257 13.19 -6.76 -18.43
CA TYR A 257 12.99 -6.31 -17.05
C TYR A 257 11.97 -5.17 -16.97
N SER A 258 11.98 -4.25 -17.94
CA SER A 258 11.07 -3.12 -18.00
C SER A 258 9.59 -3.51 -18.08
N PHE A 259 9.26 -4.74 -18.52
CA PHE A 259 7.88 -5.22 -18.49
C PHE A 259 7.34 -5.33 -17.06
N PHE A 260 8.15 -5.79 -16.12
CA PHE A 260 7.77 -5.99 -14.74
C PHE A 260 7.88 -4.73 -13.89
N PHE A 261 8.62 -3.70 -14.35
CA PHE A 261 8.80 -2.44 -13.68
C PHE A 261 8.04 -1.33 -14.36
N ASP A 262 7.10 -0.76 -13.65
CA ASP A 262 6.48 0.51 -13.97
C ASP A 262 6.68 1.45 -12.77
N GLN A 263 6.16 2.66 -12.83
CA GLN A 263 6.37 3.62 -11.77
C GLN A 263 5.75 3.15 -10.45
N LYS A 264 6.55 3.25 -9.39
CA LYS A 264 6.15 2.98 -8.00
C LYS A 264 5.79 4.27 -7.25
N TYR A 265 6.32 5.39 -7.67
CA TYR A 265 6.20 6.67 -6.99
C TYR A 265 5.74 7.77 -7.94
N PRO A 266 4.44 8.03 -8.03
CA PRO A 266 3.31 7.26 -7.49
C PRO A 266 3.12 5.92 -8.21
N PRO A 267 2.42 4.96 -7.58
CA PRO A 267 2.20 3.69 -8.25
C PRO A 267 1.25 3.86 -9.43
N SER A 268 1.62 3.31 -10.58
CA SER A 268 0.73 3.20 -11.72
C SER A 268 -0.44 2.26 -11.42
N LEU A 269 -1.48 2.30 -12.23
CA LEU A 269 -2.60 1.35 -12.09
C LEU A 269 -2.14 -0.10 -12.27
N PHE A 270 -1.24 -0.33 -13.23
CA PHE A 270 -0.60 -1.64 -13.41
C PHE A 270 0.08 -2.10 -12.12
N MET A 271 1.00 -1.29 -11.56
CA MET A 271 1.72 -1.61 -10.34
C MET A 271 0.79 -1.85 -9.15
N SER A 272 -0.25 -1.04 -9.02
CA SER A 272 -1.22 -1.17 -7.93
C SER A 272 -1.97 -2.50 -7.99
N LEU A 273 -2.44 -2.92 -9.17
CA LEU A 273 -3.15 -4.18 -9.37
C LEU A 273 -2.23 -5.39 -9.29
N TRP A 274 -1.03 -5.27 -9.88
CA TRP A 274 -0.03 -6.33 -9.86
C TRP A 274 0.38 -6.69 -8.42
N PHE A 275 0.76 -5.69 -7.62
CA PHE A 275 1.16 -5.96 -6.24
C PHE A 275 -0.01 -6.26 -5.31
N PHE A 276 -1.22 -5.74 -5.58
CA PHE A 276 -2.42 -6.22 -4.92
C PHE A 276 -2.60 -7.73 -5.11
N ALA A 277 -2.47 -8.20 -6.34
CA ALA A 277 -2.60 -9.61 -6.66
C ALA A 277 -1.55 -10.46 -5.94
N LEU A 278 -0.28 -10.04 -5.95
CA LEU A 278 0.80 -10.76 -5.28
C LEU A 278 0.61 -10.81 -3.75
N VAL A 279 0.12 -9.71 -3.15
CA VAL A 279 -0.22 -9.71 -1.71
C VAL A 279 -1.34 -10.70 -1.41
N VAL A 280 -2.40 -10.71 -2.22
CA VAL A 280 -3.55 -11.62 -2.01
C VAL A 280 -3.16 -13.09 -2.21
N LEU A 281 -2.26 -13.38 -3.15
CA LEU A 281 -1.74 -14.74 -3.39
C LEU A 281 -0.73 -15.20 -2.33
N GLY A 282 -0.08 -14.25 -1.64
CA GLY A 282 0.91 -14.53 -0.59
C GLY A 282 0.32 -14.72 0.81
N VAL A 283 -0.96 -14.40 1.01
CA VAL A 283 -1.70 -14.57 2.27
C VAL A 283 -2.49 -15.85 2.27
#